data_12f156aff9ff2bbf0ae3af26af66937e
#
_entry.id   12f156aff9ff2bbf0ae3af26af66937e
#
_cell.length_a   1.000
_cell.length_b   1.000
_cell.length_c   1.000
_cell.angle_alpha   90.00
_cell.angle_beta   90.00
_cell.angle_gamma   90.00
#
_symmetry.space_group_name_H-M   'P 1'
#
loop_
_entity.id
_entity.type
_entity.pdbx_description
1 polymer ?
#
loop_
_entity_poly.entity_id
_entity_poly.type
_entity_poly.pdbx_seq_one_letter_code
_entity_poly.pdbx_strand_id
1 'polypeptide(L)'
;MNVLLVEDEQKIADFICEGLRAKHFNVTHCADGNQGYQAASNNTHDVIILDIMLPGRDGLDILRSLRQQGVDTPIILLTARNELGDRVQGLDMGADDYLAKPFYVEELHARIQALLRRHGGTQQHVVEVGALQLDCINRSINCQGQSVELTSREFSLLEHLMRSPNQVLTRGQLLEHVWGYDFDPCTNVVDVCIKRIRSKMASLEKAGKMVGAIESIRGTGYRLSIR
;
A
#
# COMPACT_ATOMS: atom_id res chain seq x y z
N MET A 1 -1.48 -0.66 -1.94
CA MET A 1 -1.85 0.45 -1.05
C MET A 1 -2.04 1.70 -1.86
N ASN A 2 -3.17 2.39 -1.64
CA ASN A 2 -3.59 3.54 -2.41
C ASN A 2 -3.30 4.81 -1.63
N VAL A 3 -2.53 5.72 -2.21
CA VAL A 3 -2.17 7.01 -1.63
C VAL A 3 -2.86 8.10 -2.42
N LEU A 4 -3.52 9.02 -1.74
CA LEU A 4 -3.95 10.29 -2.32
C LEU A 4 -2.90 11.34 -2.01
N LEU A 5 -2.37 11.99 -3.04
CA LEU A 5 -1.49 13.14 -2.94
C LEU A 5 -2.24 14.37 -3.44
N VAL A 6 -2.34 15.40 -2.58
CA VAL A 6 -2.89 16.71 -2.96
C VAL A 6 -1.78 17.74 -2.81
N GLU A 7 -1.25 18.20 -3.94
CA GLU A 7 -0.07 19.06 -4.04
C GLU A 7 -0.15 19.82 -5.37
N ASP A 8 -0.09 21.16 -5.35
CA ASP A 8 -0.21 21.98 -6.55
C ASP A 8 1.14 22.22 -7.25
N GLU A 9 2.24 22.14 -6.52
CA GLU A 9 3.57 22.31 -7.11
C GLU A 9 3.99 21.04 -7.85
N GLN A 10 3.90 21.06 -9.19
CA GLN A 10 4.13 19.90 -10.06
C GLN A 10 5.47 19.19 -9.80
N LYS A 11 6.55 19.94 -9.52
CA LYS A 11 7.88 19.36 -9.26
C LYS A 11 7.92 18.52 -7.99
N ILE A 12 7.23 19.00 -6.93
CA ILE A 12 7.11 18.28 -5.66
C ILE A 12 6.21 17.06 -5.85
N ALA A 13 5.09 17.23 -6.56
CA ALA A 13 4.16 16.14 -6.86
C ALA A 13 4.84 15.02 -7.66
N ASP A 14 5.59 15.35 -8.70
CA ASP A 14 6.33 14.37 -9.51
C ASP A 14 7.35 13.61 -8.65
N PHE A 15 8.15 14.34 -7.85
CA PHE A 15 9.14 13.75 -6.95
C PHE A 15 8.50 12.77 -5.95
N ILE A 16 7.38 13.14 -5.34
CA ILE A 16 6.65 12.27 -4.41
C ILE A 16 6.07 11.06 -5.15
N CYS A 17 5.41 11.30 -6.29
CA CYS A 17 4.79 10.25 -7.08
C CYS A 17 5.80 9.19 -7.56
N GLU A 18 6.93 9.63 -8.11
CA GLU A 18 7.99 8.72 -8.56
C GLU A 18 8.57 7.90 -7.39
N GLY A 19 8.89 8.58 -6.28
CA GLY A 19 9.44 7.91 -5.11
C GLY A 19 8.49 6.90 -4.46
N LEU A 20 7.20 7.22 -4.35
CA LEU A 20 6.21 6.30 -3.78
C LEU A 20 5.86 5.17 -4.73
N ARG A 21 5.77 5.42 -6.05
CA ARG A 21 5.57 4.37 -7.05
C ARG A 21 6.74 3.38 -7.10
N ALA A 22 7.98 3.87 -6.94
CA ALA A 22 9.16 2.99 -6.81
C ALA A 22 9.07 2.09 -5.56
N LYS A 23 8.31 2.49 -4.53
CA LYS A 23 7.96 1.70 -3.35
C LYS A 23 6.65 0.92 -3.49
N HIS A 24 6.09 0.85 -4.71
CA HIS A 24 4.88 0.12 -5.10
C HIS A 24 3.57 0.62 -4.46
N PHE A 25 3.49 1.90 -4.16
CA PHE A 25 2.22 2.54 -3.86
C PHE A 25 1.50 2.93 -5.16
N ASN A 26 0.18 2.80 -5.16
CA ASN A 26 -0.67 3.41 -6.19
C ASN A 26 -0.95 4.85 -5.77
N VAL A 27 -0.43 5.82 -6.51
CA VAL A 27 -0.58 7.23 -6.16
C VAL A 27 -1.57 7.89 -7.11
N THR A 28 -2.65 8.41 -6.53
CA THR A 28 -3.59 9.34 -7.17
C THR A 28 -3.15 10.76 -6.82
N HIS A 29 -2.94 11.62 -7.81
CA HIS A 29 -2.51 13.00 -7.61
C HIS A 29 -3.63 13.96 -8.00
N CYS A 30 -3.86 14.97 -7.15
CA CYS A 30 -4.73 16.12 -7.38
C CYS A 30 -3.92 17.41 -7.16
N ALA A 31 -3.99 18.35 -8.10
CA ALA A 31 -3.27 19.63 -8.03
C ALA A 31 -4.14 20.78 -7.47
N ASP A 32 -5.38 20.51 -7.10
CA ASP A 32 -6.36 21.48 -6.60
C ASP A 32 -7.07 20.93 -5.37
N GLY A 33 -7.26 21.80 -4.37
CA GLY A 33 -7.85 21.40 -3.10
C GLY A 33 -9.30 20.92 -3.20
N ASN A 34 -10.11 21.41 -4.15
CA ASN A 34 -11.48 20.92 -4.34
C ASN A 34 -11.49 19.51 -4.92
N GLN A 35 -10.62 19.23 -5.91
CA GLN A 35 -10.44 17.89 -6.46
C GLN A 35 -9.92 16.92 -5.39
N GLY A 36 -8.92 17.37 -4.61
CA GLY A 36 -8.37 16.61 -3.49
C GLY A 36 -9.43 16.24 -2.45
N TYR A 37 -10.27 17.20 -2.07
CA TYR A 37 -11.38 16.95 -1.15
C TYR A 37 -12.38 15.93 -1.68
N GLN A 38 -12.79 16.05 -2.94
CA GLN A 38 -13.70 15.09 -3.57
C GLN A 38 -13.10 13.68 -3.61
N ALA A 39 -11.83 13.56 -3.98
CA ALA A 39 -11.13 12.28 -4.01
C ALA A 39 -11.00 11.66 -2.61
N ALA A 40 -10.69 12.48 -1.58
CA ALA A 40 -10.57 12.04 -0.20
C ALA A 40 -11.90 11.58 0.41
N SER A 41 -13.01 12.24 0.06
CA SER A 41 -14.34 11.92 0.57
C SER A 41 -14.86 10.54 0.10
N ASN A 42 -14.30 9.97 -0.97
CA ASN A 42 -14.68 8.64 -1.46
C ASN A 42 -14.16 7.48 -0.57
N ASN A 43 -13.30 7.78 0.40
CA ASN A 43 -12.72 6.82 1.36
C ASN A 43 -12.12 5.56 0.72
N THR A 44 -11.46 5.72 -0.43
CA THR A 44 -10.84 4.62 -1.21
C THR A 44 -9.32 4.56 -1.04
N HIS A 45 -8.75 5.48 -0.26
CA HIS A 45 -7.31 5.62 -0.05
C HIS A 45 -6.91 5.13 1.34
N ASP A 46 -5.74 4.53 1.43
CA ASP A 46 -5.17 4.03 2.69
C ASP A 46 -4.48 5.15 3.49
N VAL A 47 -4.03 6.20 2.80
CA VAL A 47 -3.41 7.40 3.39
C VAL A 47 -3.58 8.59 2.46
N ILE A 48 -3.70 9.78 3.03
CA ILE A 48 -3.78 11.06 2.34
C ILE A 48 -2.53 11.88 2.68
N ILE A 49 -1.84 12.38 1.66
CA ILE A 49 -0.77 13.37 1.77
C ILE A 49 -1.35 14.68 1.26
N LEU A 50 -1.36 15.69 2.11
CA LEU A 50 -2.12 16.91 1.87
C LEU A 50 -1.23 18.14 2.11
N ASP A 51 -0.97 18.91 1.07
CA ASP A 51 -0.37 20.23 1.26
C ASP A 51 -1.36 21.17 1.95
N ILE A 52 -0.86 22.04 2.81
CA ILE A 52 -1.64 23.06 3.47
C ILE A 52 -2.03 24.14 2.46
N MET A 53 -1.06 24.62 1.68
CA MET A 53 -1.25 25.75 0.76
C MET A 53 -1.67 25.25 -0.64
N LEU A 54 -2.98 25.13 -0.85
CA LEU A 54 -3.54 24.64 -2.12
C LEU A 54 -4.42 25.70 -2.78
N PRO A 55 -4.47 25.74 -4.11
CA PRO A 55 -5.46 26.53 -4.81
C PRO A 55 -6.86 25.94 -4.62
N GLY A 56 -7.85 26.81 -4.65
CA GLY A 56 -9.26 26.46 -4.53
C GLY A 56 -9.72 26.22 -3.10
N ARG A 57 -9.18 25.22 -2.41
CA ARG A 57 -9.53 24.93 -1.02
C ARG A 57 -8.27 24.62 -0.21
N ASP A 58 -8.11 25.31 0.91
CA ASP A 58 -6.99 25.16 1.83
C ASP A 58 -6.94 23.77 2.46
N GLY A 59 -5.72 23.22 2.66
CA GLY A 59 -5.52 21.87 3.20
C GLY A 59 -6.07 21.70 4.61
N LEU A 60 -5.99 22.73 5.48
CA LEU A 60 -6.55 22.66 6.83
C LEU A 60 -8.09 22.63 6.79
N ASP A 61 -8.71 23.35 5.85
CA ASP A 61 -10.15 23.30 5.65
C ASP A 61 -10.62 21.95 5.10
N ILE A 62 -9.81 21.33 4.24
CA ILE A 62 -10.05 19.96 3.76
C ILE A 62 -10.00 18.98 4.94
N LEU A 63 -8.91 19.03 5.73
CA LEU A 63 -8.73 18.17 6.90
C LEU A 63 -9.93 18.28 7.85
N ARG A 64 -10.30 19.51 8.26
CA ARG A 64 -11.43 19.76 9.15
C ARG A 64 -12.71 19.13 8.63
N SER A 65 -12.99 19.33 7.34
CA SER A 65 -14.23 18.83 6.73
C SER A 65 -14.27 17.32 6.62
N LEU A 66 -13.14 16.68 6.31
CA LEU A 66 -13.04 15.20 6.28
C LEU A 66 -13.29 14.62 7.68
N ARG A 67 -12.70 15.20 8.73
CA ARG A 67 -12.90 14.75 10.10
C ARG A 67 -14.35 14.97 10.57
N GLN A 68 -14.98 16.07 10.20
CA GLN A 68 -16.42 16.33 10.47
C GLN A 68 -17.34 15.32 9.78
N GLN A 69 -16.92 14.77 8.65
CA GLN A 69 -17.66 13.71 7.92
C GLN A 69 -17.37 12.29 8.44
N GLY A 70 -16.52 12.14 9.45
CA GLY A 70 -16.15 10.84 9.98
C GLY A 70 -15.19 10.05 9.07
N VAL A 71 -14.42 10.74 8.21
CA VAL A 71 -13.36 10.11 7.43
C VAL A 71 -12.16 9.91 8.34
N ASP A 72 -11.85 8.67 8.67
CA ASP A 72 -10.74 8.27 9.57
C ASP A 72 -9.45 7.94 8.83
N THR A 73 -9.41 8.06 7.49
CA THR A 73 -8.20 7.84 6.70
C THR A 73 -7.05 8.69 7.26
N PRO A 74 -5.87 8.10 7.53
CA PRO A 74 -4.72 8.85 8.03
C PRO A 74 -4.29 9.95 7.09
N ILE A 75 -4.00 11.14 7.63
CA ILE A 75 -3.60 12.33 6.88
C ILE A 75 -2.24 12.82 7.34
N ILE A 76 -1.30 12.94 6.39
CA ILE A 76 -0.01 13.62 6.58
C ILE A 76 -0.13 15.01 5.96
N LEU A 77 0.08 16.06 6.77
CA LEU A 77 0.17 17.41 6.25
C LEU A 77 1.58 17.72 5.76
N LEU A 78 1.68 18.30 4.56
CA LEU A 78 2.91 18.90 4.06
C LEU A 78 2.87 20.41 4.42
N THR A 79 3.95 20.93 4.98
CA THR A 79 4.00 22.34 5.44
C THR A 79 5.35 22.98 5.15
N ALA A 80 5.35 24.28 4.92
CA ALA A 80 6.58 25.07 4.84
C ALA A 80 7.24 25.18 6.24
N ARG A 81 8.57 25.22 6.29
CA ARG A 81 9.39 25.10 7.51
C ARG A 81 9.14 26.15 8.61
N ASN A 82 8.50 27.25 8.30
CA ASN A 82 8.41 28.42 9.19
C ASN A 82 7.07 28.59 9.93
N GLU A 83 6.12 27.68 9.76
CA GLU A 83 4.77 27.81 10.31
C GLU A 83 4.54 26.87 11.50
N LEU A 84 5.24 27.13 12.62
CA LEU A 84 5.02 26.42 13.88
C LEU A 84 3.56 26.49 14.35
N GLY A 85 2.85 27.58 14.00
CA GLY A 85 1.43 27.76 14.31
C GLY A 85 0.53 26.73 13.61
N ASP A 86 0.76 26.50 12.33
CA ASP A 86 -0.05 25.58 11.52
C ASP A 86 0.16 24.12 11.91
N ARG A 87 1.34 23.79 12.41
CA ARG A 87 1.68 22.43 12.88
C ARG A 87 0.86 22.06 14.12
N VAL A 88 0.78 22.95 15.12
CA VAL A 88 -0.01 22.74 16.33
C VAL A 88 -1.49 22.72 15.97
N GLN A 89 -1.93 23.66 15.14
CA GLN A 89 -3.31 23.77 14.69
C GLN A 89 -3.74 22.54 13.87
N GLY A 90 -2.89 22.01 12.97
CA GLY A 90 -3.19 20.81 12.16
C GLY A 90 -3.34 19.56 13.00
N LEU A 91 -2.50 19.35 14.01
CA LEU A 91 -2.61 18.22 14.93
C LEU A 91 -3.86 18.33 15.80
N ASP A 92 -4.18 19.51 16.33
CA ASP A 92 -5.40 19.75 17.11
C ASP A 92 -6.68 19.56 16.25
N MET A 93 -6.57 19.76 14.93
CA MET A 93 -7.66 19.54 13.96
C MET A 93 -7.80 18.06 13.53
N GLY A 94 -6.92 17.17 13.98
CA GLY A 94 -7.01 15.73 13.70
C GLY A 94 -6.13 15.24 12.54
N ALA A 95 -5.05 15.95 12.19
CA ALA A 95 -3.99 15.38 11.36
C ALA A 95 -3.23 14.31 12.15
N ASP A 96 -2.81 13.26 11.48
CA ASP A 96 -2.13 12.11 12.10
C ASP A 96 -0.61 12.29 12.14
N ASP A 97 -0.06 13.08 11.22
CA ASP A 97 1.35 13.46 11.17
C ASP A 97 1.51 14.73 10.31
N TYR A 98 2.69 15.31 10.37
CA TYR A 98 3.10 16.42 9.50
C TYR A 98 4.54 16.21 9.01
N LEU A 99 4.86 16.78 7.84
CA LEU A 99 6.17 16.73 7.25
C LEU A 99 6.55 18.10 6.68
N ALA A 100 7.66 18.67 7.19
CA ALA A 100 8.13 19.99 6.75
C ALA A 100 8.88 19.88 5.42
N LYS A 101 8.56 20.75 4.48
CA LYS A 101 9.32 20.95 3.22
C LYS A 101 10.60 21.75 3.51
N PRO A 102 11.78 21.41 2.95
CA PRO A 102 12.05 20.24 2.08
C PRO A 102 12.26 18.95 2.88
N PHE A 103 11.89 17.81 2.30
CA PHE A 103 12.02 16.48 2.89
C PHE A 103 12.58 15.47 1.88
N TYR A 104 13.00 14.31 2.40
CA TYR A 104 13.36 13.15 1.59
C TYR A 104 12.17 12.19 1.44
N VAL A 105 12.06 11.53 0.28
CA VAL A 105 10.98 10.53 0.04
C VAL A 105 11.05 9.39 1.03
N GLU A 106 12.26 9.03 1.47
CA GLU A 106 12.50 8.00 2.49
C GLU A 106 11.85 8.35 3.83
N GLU A 107 11.89 9.63 4.23
CA GLU A 107 11.23 10.11 5.45
C GLU A 107 9.72 10.04 5.31
N LEU A 108 9.17 10.54 4.20
CA LEU A 108 7.74 10.45 3.91
C LEU A 108 7.27 8.99 3.91
N HIS A 109 8.01 8.10 3.26
CA HIS A 109 7.72 6.68 3.24
C HIS A 109 7.69 6.06 4.65
N ALA A 110 8.70 6.36 5.49
CA ALA A 110 8.74 5.87 6.86
C ALA A 110 7.55 6.34 7.71
N ARG A 111 7.10 7.59 7.52
CA ARG A 111 5.93 8.16 8.20
C ARG A 111 4.62 7.50 7.74
N ILE A 112 4.44 7.31 6.44
CA ILE A 112 3.31 6.56 5.87
C ILE A 112 3.23 5.18 6.52
N GLN A 113 4.33 4.44 6.55
CA GLN A 113 4.40 3.13 7.17
C GLN A 113 4.02 3.15 8.66
N ALA A 114 4.50 4.15 9.41
CA ALA A 114 4.18 4.30 10.81
C ALA A 114 2.69 4.59 11.05
N LEU A 115 2.07 5.41 10.22
CA LEU A 115 0.65 5.71 10.28
C LEU A 115 -0.21 4.50 9.94
N LEU A 116 0.11 3.80 8.87
CA LEU A 116 -0.59 2.59 8.48
C LEU A 116 -0.56 1.53 9.59
N ARG A 117 0.55 1.39 10.34
CA ARG A 117 0.62 0.52 11.51
C ARG A 117 -0.30 0.96 12.65
N ARG A 118 -0.47 2.26 12.88
CA ARG A 118 -1.27 2.81 13.99
C ARG A 118 -2.77 2.77 13.69
N HIS A 119 -3.17 3.10 12.47
CA HIS A 119 -4.57 3.18 12.04
C HIS A 119 -5.15 1.85 11.58
N GLY A 120 -4.32 0.95 11.08
CA GLY A 120 -4.73 -0.42 10.86
C GLY A 120 -4.75 -1.15 12.17
N GLY A 121 -5.89 -1.25 12.81
CA GLY A 121 -6.09 -2.37 13.72
C GLY A 121 -5.58 -3.61 13.00
N THR A 122 -4.90 -4.51 13.70
CA THR A 122 -4.12 -5.67 13.21
C THR A 122 -4.73 -6.48 12.04
N GLN A 123 -5.97 -6.23 11.67
CA GLN A 123 -6.71 -6.99 10.64
C GLN A 123 -6.69 -6.39 9.22
N GLN A 124 -6.48 -5.08 9.03
CA GLN A 124 -6.53 -4.50 7.66
C GLN A 124 -5.20 -4.61 6.87
N HIS A 125 -4.08 -4.78 7.58
CA HIS A 125 -2.76 -4.86 6.95
C HIS A 125 -2.18 -6.27 6.93
N VAL A 126 -2.93 -7.24 7.41
CA VAL A 126 -2.56 -8.65 7.38
C VAL A 126 -3.62 -9.40 6.57
N VAL A 127 -3.22 -10.01 5.47
CA VAL A 127 -4.08 -10.96 4.74
C VAL A 127 -3.85 -12.33 5.33
N GLU A 128 -4.88 -12.91 5.92
CA GLU A 128 -4.82 -14.23 6.56
C GLU A 128 -5.50 -15.29 5.70
N VAL A 129 -4.80 -16.40 5.52
CA VAL A 129 -5.31 -17.55 4.78
C VAL A 129 -4.81 -18.84 5.47
N GLY A 130 -5.69 -19.46 6.24
CA GLY A 130 -5.30 -20.57 7.10
C GLY A 130 -4.30 -20.12 8.18
N ALA A 131 -3.12 -20.73 8.23
CA ALA A 131 -2.06 -20.34 9.14
C ALA A 131 -1.06 -19.32 8.56
N LEU A 132 -1.24 -18.94 7.28
CA LEU A 132 -0.42 -17.93 6.61
C LEU A 132 -0.96 -16.53 6.91
N GLN A 133 -0.05 -15.64 7.28
CA GLN A 133 -0.30 -14.23 7.49
C GLN A 133 0.63 -13.42 6.59
N LEU A 134 0.10 -12.64 5.69
CA LEU A 134 0.85 -11.73 4.84
C LEU A 134 0.79 -10.32 5.41
N ASP A 135 1.90 -9.84 5.94
CA ASP A 135 2.02 -8.46 6.42
C ASP A 135 2.23 -7.52 5.23
N CYS A 136 1.20 -6.76 4.91
CA CYS A 136 1.19 -5.83 3.78
C CYS A 136 2.11 -4.62 4.00
N ILE A 137 2.42 -4.28 5.26
CA ILE A 137 3.29 -3.16 5.59
C ILE A 137 4.75 -3.57 5.46
N ASN A 138 5.13 -4.67 6.12
CA ASN A 138 6.51 -5.15 6.14
C ASN A 138 6.85 -6.03 4.92
N ARG A 139 5.85 -6.33 4.07
CA ARG A 139 5.99 -7.21 2.90
C ARG A 139 6.62 -8.54 3.25
N SER A 140 6.16 -9.11 4.33
CA SER A 140 6.64 -10.38 4.83
C SER A 140 5.50 -11.38 4.96
N ILE A 141 5.83 -12.65 4.78
CA ILE A 141 4.93 -13.75 5.08
C ILE A 141 5.31 -14.33 6.44
N ASN A 142 4.32 -14.52 7.30
CA ASN A 142 4.45 -15.09 8.62
C ASN A 142 3.65 -16.40 8.69
N CYS A 143 4.21 -17.37 9.39
CA CYS A 143 3.52 -18.57 9.78
C CYS A 143 4.02 -19.02 11.16
N GLN A 144 3.10 -19.17 12.12
CA GLN A 144 3.39 -19.64 13.47
C GLN A 144 4.56 -18.90 14.16
N GLY A 145 4.64 -17.57 13.96
CA GLY A 145 5.68 -16.72 14.56
C GLY A 145 7.02 -16.71 13.82
N GLN A 146 7.16 -17.44 12.72
CA GLN A 146 8.30 -17.32 11.82
C GLN A 146 7.94 -16.41 10.65
N SER A 147 8.84 -15.47 10.32
CA SER A 147 8.62 -14.50 9.24
C SER A 147 9.75 -14.56 8.22
N VAL A 148 9.38 -14.38 6.94
CA VAL A 148 10.32 -14.29 5.81
C VAL A 148 9.92 -13.11 4.94
N GLU A 149 10.86 -12.25 4.62
CA GLU A 149 10.67 -11.11 3.73
C GLU A 149 10.46 -11.54 2.28
N LEU A 150 9.57 -10.82 1.60
CA LEU A 150 9.26 -11.01 0.19
C LEU A 150 9.81 -9.85 -0.63
N THR A 151 10.33 -10.14 -1.81
CA THR A 151 10.56 -9.08 -2.80
C THR A 151 9.23 -8.53 -3.26
N SER A 152 9.23 -7.32 -3.83
CA SER A 152 7.99 -6.65 -4.26
C SER A 152 7.13 -7.49 -5.21
N ARG A 153 7.76 -8.21 -6.15
CA ARG A 153 7.01 -9.09 -7.09
C ARG A 153 6.48 -10.35 -6.42
N GLU A 154 7.24 -10.94 -5.51
CA GLU A 154 6.80 -12.09 -4.70
C GLU A 154 5.64 -11.69 -3.80
N PHE A 155 5.71 -10.51 -3.17
CA PHE A 155 4.66 -9.96 -2.34
C PHE A 155 3.37 -9.75 -3.15
N SER A 156 3.42 -8.97 -4.26
CA SER A 156 2.25 -8.69 -5.08
C SER A 156 1.59 -9.96 -5.63
N LEU A 157 2.40 -10.94 -6.03
CA LEU A 157 1.89 -12.20 -6.54
C LEU A 157 1.22 -13.02 -5.44
N LEU A 158 1.87 -13.14 -4.27
CA LEU A 158 1.32 -13.87 -3.13
C LEU A 158 0.07 -13.19 -2.57
N GLU A 159 0.06 -11.85 -2.45
CA GLU A 159 -1.11 -11.09 -2.04
C GLU A 159 -2.31 -11.38 -2.94
N HIS A 160 -2.12 -11.35 -4.26
CA HIS A 160 -3.19 -11.62 -5.22
C HIS A 160 -3.75 -13.05 -5.08
N LEU A 161 -2.88 -14.05 -4.87
CA LEU A 161 -3.28 -15.41 -4.58
C LEU A 161 -4.01 -15.56 -3.24
N MET A 162 -3.54 -14.87 -2.19
CA MET A 162 -4.13 -14.92 -0.86
C MET A 162 -5.49 -14.19 -0.78
N ARG A 163 -5.70 -13.17 -1.58
CA ARG A 163 -7.02 -12.51 -1.69
C ARG A 163 -8.05 -13.31 -2.50
N SER A 164 -7.59 -14.35 -3.22
CA SER A 164 -8.44 -15.23 -4.02
C SER A 164 -8.17 -16.71 -3.68
N PRO A 165 -8.35 -17.11 -2.41
CA PRO A 165 -8.01 -18.46 -1.96
C PRO A 165 -8.89 -19.50 -2.68
N ASN A 166 -8.29 -20.63 -3.04
CA ASN A 166 -8.91 -21.74 -3.77
C ASN A 166 -9.37 -21.39 -5.20
N GLN A 167 -9.20 -20.16 -5.67
CA GLN A 167 -9.50 -19.80 -7.06
C GLN A 167 -8.27 -20.01 -7.95
N VAL A 168 -8.50 -20.40 -9.20
CA VAL A 168 -7.45 -20.55 -10.20
C VAL A 168 -7.25 -19.21 -10.88
N LEU A 169 -6.07 -18.61 -10.70
CA LEU A 169 -5.64 -17.41 -11.39
C LEU A 169 -4.81 -17.80 -12.62
N THR A 170 -5.20 -17.31 -13.78
CA THR A 170 -4.48 -17.59 -15.04
C THR A 170 -3.13 -16.87 -15.06
N ARG A 171 -2.20 -17.37 -15.90
CA ARG A 171 -0.91 -16.68 -16.11
C ARG A 171 -1.09 -15.25 -16.59
N GLY A 172 -2.04 -15.02 -17.51
CA GLY A 172 -2.34 -13.66 -18.01
C GLY A 172 -2.79 -12.72 -16.89
N GLN A 173 -3.72 -13.14 -16.04
CA GLN A 173 -4.17 -12.35 -14.88
C GLN A 173 -3.02 -12.05 -13.91
N LEU A 174 -2.14 -13.01 -13.66
CA LEU A 174 -0.97 -12.80 -12.79
C LEU A 174 0.04 -11.83 -13.44
N LEU A 175 0.28 -11.94 -14.75
CA LEU A 175 1.16 -11.04 -15.50
C LEU A 175 0.61 -9.61 -15.49
N GLU A 176 -0.66 -9.43 -15.80
CA GLU A 176 -1.33 -8.13 -15.79
C GLU A 176 -1.25 -7.49 -14.40
N HIS A 177 -1.68 -8.21 -13.38
CA HIS A 177 -1.75 -7.68 -12.02
C HIS A 177 -0.38 -7.34 -11.42
N VAL A 178 0.63 -8.21 -11.61
CA VAL A 178 1.93 -8.11 -10.93
C VAL A 178 2.97 -7.37 -11.76
N TRP A 179 2.94 -7.49 -13.09
CA TRP A 179 3.92 -6.89 -13.99
C TRP A 179 3.36 -5.77 -14.87
N GLY A 180 2.03 -5.61 -14.91
CA GLY A 180 1.37 -4.62 -15.76
C GLY A 180 1.44 -4.99 -17.24
N TYR A 181 1.63 -6.26 -17.59
CA TYR A 181 1.66 -6.73 -18.95
C TYR A 181 0.26 -7.13 -19.39
N ASP A 182 -0.25 -6.48 -20.44
CA ASP A 182 -1.50 -6.83 -21.13
C ASP A 182 -1.32 -7.90 -22.23
N PHE A 183 -0.10 -8.40 -22.39
CA PHE A 183 0.29 -9.45 -23.32
C PHE A 183 1.16 -10.50 -22.64
N ASP A 184 1.22 -11.70 -23.20
CA ASP A 184 2.15 -12.74 -22.72
C ASP A 184 3.54 -12.51 -23.35
N PRO A 185 4.54 -12.12 -22.54
CA PRO A 185 5.90 -11.89 -23.04
C PRO A 185 6.64 -13.21 -23.35
N CYS A 186 5.95 -14.36 -23.35
CA CYS A 186 6.54 -15.68 -23.56
C CYS A 186 7.72 -15.98 -22.61
N THR A 187 7.68 -15.44 -21.39
CA THR A 187 8.73 -15.62 -20.38
C THR A 187 8.25 -16.42 -19.18
N ASN A 188 9.18 -17.06 -18.49
CA ASN A 188 8.88 -17.87 -17.30
C ASN A 188 8.86 -17.03 -15.99
N VAL A 189 8.61 -15.70 -16.07
CA VAL A 189 8.71 -14.82 -14.89
C VAL A 189 7.75 -15.20 -13.78
N VAL A 190 6.52 -15.58 -14.12
CA VAL A 190 5.52 -16.07 -13.16
C VAL A 190 6.01 -17.37 -12.50
N ASP A 191 6.46 -18.34 -13.30
CA ASP A 191 6.91 -19.63 -12.80
C ASP A 191 8.12 -19.50 -11.87
N VAL A 192 9.06 -18.62 -12.23
CA VAL A 192 10.25 -18.32 -11.40
C VAL A 192 9.82 -17.66 -10.08
N CYS A 193 8.89 -16.71 -10.13
CA CYS A 193 8.39 -16.05 -8.95
C CYS A 193 7.65 -17.04 -8.02
N ILE A 194 6.78 -17.87 -8.57
CA ILE A 194 6.08 -18.93 -7.84
C ILE A 194 7.07 -19.89 -7.17
N LYS A 195 8.12 -20.31 -7.90
CA LYS A 195 9.15 -21.21 -7.34
C LYS A 195 9.84 -20.57 -6.12
N ARG A 196 10.18 -19.28 -6.20
CA ARG A 196 10.79 -18.54 -5.08
C ARG A 196 9.86 -18.43 -3.87
N ILE A 197 8.58 -18.10 -4.10
CA ILE A 197 7.57 -18.05 -3.04
C ILE A 197 7.41 -19.41 -2.38
N ARG A 198 7.28 -20.49 -3.16
CA ARG A 198 7.21 -21.85 -2.61
C ARG A 198 8.42 -22.20 -1.74
N SER A 199 9.62 -21.84 -2.16
CA SER A 199 10.84 -22.05 -1.38
C SER A 199 10.81 -21.30 -0.04
N LYS A 200 10.33 -20.05 -0.04
CA LYS A 200 10.14 -19.25 1.19
C LYS A 200 9.06 -19.80 2.09
N MET A 201 7.92 -20.23 1.53
CA MET A 201 6.87 -20.89 2.29
C MET A 201 7.37 -22.19 2.93
N ALA A 202 8.11 -23.00 2.19
CA ALA A 202 8.69 -24.24 2.71
C ALA A 202 9.68 -24.00 3.86
N SER A 203 10.39 -22.86 3.89
CA SER A 203 11.27 -22.50 5.01
C SER A 203 10.51 -22.15 6.29
N LEU A 204 9.22 -21.81 6.20
CA LEU A 204 8.34 -21.54 7.35
C LEU A 204 7.70 -22.82 7.91
N GLU A 205 7.75 -23.94 7.17
CA GLU A 205 7.18 -25.22 7.56
C GLU A 205 8.10 -26.02 8.52
N LYS A 206 8.43 -25.44 9.68
CA LYS A 206 9.07 -26.19 10.76
C LYS A 206 8.01 -26.74 11.69
N ALA A 207 7.63 -28.01 11.50
CA ALA A 207 6.86 -28.86 12.41
C ALA A 207 5.61 -29.52 11.84
N GLY A 208 5.63 -29.95 10.57
CA GLY A 208 4.68 -30.99 10.10
C GLY A 208 3.22 -30.56 9.89
N LYS A 209 2.87 -29.26 9.96
CA LYS A 209 1.56 -28.78 9.51
C LYS A 209 1.71 -28.04 8.18
N MET A 210 1.12 -28.60 7.14
CA MET A 210 1.03 -27.93 5.83
C MET A 210 0.25 -26.62 5.97
N VAL A 211 0.91 -25.52 5.61
CA VAL A 211 0.42 -24.16 5.82
C VAL A 211 -0.47 -23.68 4.68
N GLY A 212 -0.67 -24.49 3.66
CA GLY A 212 -1.28 -24.16 2.38
C GLY A 212 -0.26 -24.37 1.25
N ALA A 213 -0.72 -24.65 0.06
CA ALA A 213 0.16 -24.91 -1.08
C ALA A 213 -0.25 -24.06 -2.29
N ILE A 214 0.73 -23.46 -2.96
CA ILE A 214 0.48 -22.90 -4.29
C ILE A 214 0.54 -24.07 -5.27
N GLU A 215 -0.59 -24.45 -5.82
CA GLU A 215 -0.73 -25.53 -6.78
C GLU A 215 -0.62 -25.02 -8.21
N SER A 216 0.03 -25.78 -9.09
CA SER A 216 0.03 -25.53 -10.53
C SER A 216 -1.13 -26.27 -11.18
N ILE A 217 -2.02 -25.54 -11.85
CA ILE A 217 -3.12 -26.11 -12.63
C ILE A 217 -2.68 -26.16 -14.09
N ARG A 218 -2.42 -27.38 -14.58
CA ARG A 218 -1.82 -27.61 -15.90
C ARG A 218 -2.62 -26.90 -17.00
N GLY A 219 -1.92 -26.12 -17.82
CA GLY A 219 -2.50 -25.39 -18.96
C GLY A 219 -3.32 -24.15 -18.57
N THR A 220 -3.52 -23.85 -17.26
CA THR A 220 -4.38 -22.74 -16.82
C THR A 220 -3.60 -21.69 -16.02
N GLY A 221 -3.00 -22.07 -14.89
CA GLY A 221 -2.36 -21.12 -14.00
C GLY A 221 -2.03 -21.68 -12.63
N TYR A 222 -2.30 -20.89 -11.59
CA TYR A 222 -1.94 -21.20 -10.20
C TYR A 222 -3.11 -20.96 -9.25
N ARG A 223 -3.11 -21.67 -8.15
CA ARG A 223 -4.09 -21.56 -7.08
C ARG A 223 -3.39 -21.68 -5.72
N LEU A 224 -3.76 -20.85 -4.76
CA LEU A 224 -3.42 -21.08 -3.36
C LEU A 224 -4.50 -21.99 -2.75
N SER A 225 -4.13 -23.23 -2.44
CA SER A 225 -5.00 -24.22 -1.80
C SER A 225 -4.82 -24.16 -0.29
N ILE A 226 -5.93 -24.05 0.45
CA ILE A 226 -6.00 -24.15 1.91
C ILE A 226 -6.44 -25.57 2.24
N ARG A 227 -5.69 -26.24 3.08
CA ARG A 227 -6.06 -27.55 3.63
C ARG A 227 -6.39 -27.46 5.09
#